data_152331cdb3025f5568c6f565fa321e98
#
_entry.id   152331cdb3025f5568c6f565fa321e98
#
_cell.length_a   1.000
_cell.length_b   1.000
_cell.length_c   1.000
_cell.angle_alpha   90.00
_cell.angle_beta   90.00
_cell.angle_gamma   90.00
#
_symmetry.space_group_name_H-M   'P 1'
#
loop_
_entity.id
_entity.type
_entity.pdbx_description
1 polymer ?
#
loop_
_entity_poly.entity_id
_entity_poly.type
_entity_poly.pdbx_seq_one_letter_code
_entity_poly.pdbx_strand_id
1 'polypeptide(L)'
;MMFIRMKKKGLALFAMLCAFSAVVFMNGSAYAAQSCLPSGGATIKIDDTAYMRINYQFQLYGAWRDTGSGPAGTDATTDFFFRRNRLTVSGVATDKLSYILMLEHSGDRKIAPVEVVDEAVGEFNVLEGFVIAELSDAVKFNAGKMKIPFMREILEGCFSNLSLDRSLFIYSPYQRSRDTGVALWGNLLKSKIQYIFSAMDGQESVDAPKSSPRYGGRVHLALLDPEDTYGYSGTYLGNKMVLTIGAAAQYEPGAAYSDTAAQTGDKDYTAWTADLFFEYPIGSVGTVTLSGAYLKTDFDGAYTGSNPDPGSVGLDGEKKGWYAKAGYLHQNKIGPGQIQPYVRFEKWEYAELMTGMYRQKLTWIGGGLNYLINGQNLRIGLEYSVTDFEDESDPRSKDFTTINTMLQVGF
;
A
#
# COMPACT_ATOMS: atom_id res chain seq x y z
N MET A 1 27.06 -34.36 -25.07
CA MET A 1 26.22 -33.38 -25.75
C MET A 1 24.91 -33.24 -24.98
N MET A 2 24.91 -32.34 -24.03
CA MET A 2 23.82 -32.21 -23.02
C MET A 2 22.96 -31.00 -23.41
N PHE A 3 21.81 -31.26 -24.03
CA PHE A 3 20.85 -30.24 -24.39
C PHE A 3 20.04 -29.85 -23.12
N ILE A 4 20.33 -28.69 -22.56
CA ILE A 4 19.51 -28.09 -21.48
C ILE A 4 18.19 -27.64 -22.12
N ARG A 5 17.10 -28.31 -21.79
CA ARG A 5 15.73 -27.84 -22.09
C ARG A 5 15.42 -26.63 -21.19
N MET A 6 15.68 -25.45 -21.67
CA MET A 6 15.12 -24.24 -21.04
C MET A 6 13.59 -24.29 -21.10
N LYS A 7 12.94 -24.35 -19.93
CA LYS A 7 11.48 -24.30 -19.83
C LYS A 7 10.98 -22.96 -20.39
N LYS A 8 9.89 -22.99 -21.18
CA LYS A 8 9.30 -21.83 -21.86
C LYS A 8 9.07 -20.60 -20.97
N LYS A 9 8.98 -20.78 -19.65
CA LYS A 9 8.80 -19.72 -18.64
C LYS A 9 10.06 -18.85 -18.40
N GLY A 10 11.26 -19.42 -18.51
CA GLY A 10 12.52 -18.66 -18.43
C GLY A 10 12.78 -17.78 -19.66
N LEU A 11 12.18 -18.14 -20.80
CA LEU A 11 12.35 -17.39 -22.05
C LEU A 11 11.56 -16.07 -22.04
N ALA A 12 10.39 -16.02 -21.39
CA ALA A 12 9.59 -14.80 -21.28
C ALA A 12 10.25 -13.78 -20.33
N LEU A 13 10.81 -14.22 -19.20
CA LEU A 13 11.53 -13.37 -18.27
C LEU A 13 12.86 -12.88 -18.87
N PHE A 14 13.57 -13.76 -19.60
CA PHE A 14 14.79 -13.40 -20.31
C PHE A 14 14.53 -12.46 -21.49
N ALA A 15 13.42 -12.62 -22.22
CA ALA A 15 13.00 -11.72 -23.27
C ALA A 15 12.60 -10.34 -22.71
N MET A 16 11.98 -10.27 -21.52
CA MET A 16 11.67 -9.03 -20.82
C MET A 16 12.93 -8.31 -20.31
N LEU A 17 13.92 -9.05 -19.80
CA LEU A 17 15.24 -8.53 -19.41
C LEU A 17 16.10 -8.13 -20.62
N CYS A 18 16.04 -8.85 -21.73
CA CYS A 18 16.74 -8.48 -22.97
C CYS A 18 16.10 -7.27 -23.66
N ALA A 19 14.77 -7.10 -23.57
CA ALA A 19 14.10 -5.88 -24.01
C ALA A 19 14.56 -4.64 -23.18
N PHE A 20 14.87 -4.83 -21.90
CA PHE A 20 15.46 -3.80 -21.05
C PHE A 20 16.86 -3.35 -21.53
N SER A 21 17.68 -4.27 -22.03
CA SER A 21 19.03 -3.94 -22.52
C SER A 21 19.08 -3.31 -23.91
N ALA A 22 18.03 -3.45 -24.72
CA ALA A 22 18.02 -2.94 -26.12
C ALA A 22 17.43 -1.52 -26.27
N VAL A 23 16.93 -0.92 -25.18
CA VAL A 23 16.06 0.27 -25.26
C VAL A 23 16.74 1.57 -24.85
N VAL A 24 18.07 1.60 -24.66
CA VAL A 24 18.80 2.75 -24.07
C VAL A 24 18.97 3.98 -25.00
N PHE A 25 18.37 4.04 -26.17
CA PHE A 25 18.64 5.14 -27.12
C PHE A 25 17.38 5.84 -27.65
N MET A 26 16.75 6.71 -26.90
CA MET A 26 15.81 7.74 -27.42
C MET A 26 15.62 8.91 -26.41
N ASN A 27 15.56 10.17 -26.88
CA ASN A 27 15.53 11.36 -26.05
C ASN A 27 14.18 11.62 -25.37
N GLY A 28 14.15 11.76 -24.04
CA GLY A 28 13.02 12.12 -23.21
C GLY A 28 13.45 12.60 -21.83
N SER A 29 12.65 13.42 -21.17
CA SER A 29 12.96 13.92 -19.82
C SER A 29 12.40 12.96 -18.76
N ALA A 30 13.27 12.35 -17.95
CA ALA A 30 12.86 11.51 -16.84
C ALA A 30 12.38 12.36 -15.65
N TYR A 31 11.10 12.22 -15.30
CA TYR A 31 10.54 12.83 -14.09
C TYR A 31 10.36 11.78 -13.00
N ALA A 32 11.22 11.80 -11.99
CA ALA A 32 11.06 11.01 -10.76
C ALA A 32 10.03 11.69 -9.85
N ALA A 33 8.77 11.72 -10.25
CA ALA A 33 7.71 12.23 -9.42
C ALA A 33 6.97 11.08 -8.73
N GLN A 34 7.34 10.78 -7.49
CA GLN A 34 6.48 10.00 -6.60
C GLN A 34 5.60 10.94 -5.79
N SER A 35 4.28 10.78 -5.89
CA SER A 35 3.30 11.50 -5.09
C SER A 35 3.41 11.25 -3.57
N CYS A 36 4.32 10.38 -3.15
CA CYS A 36 4.47 9.89 -1.79
C CYS A 36 5.50 10.63 -0.94
N LEU A 37 6.28 11.51 -1.54
CA LEU A 37 7.34 12.24 -0.82
C LEU A 37 6.81 13.56 -0.27
N PRO A 38 7.34 14.05 0.88
CA PRO A 38 7.07 15.40 1.35
C PRO A 38 7.45 16.43 0.31
N SER A 39 6.77 17.55 0.32
CA SER A 39 7.25 18.71 -0.44
C SER A 39 8.48 19.28 0.26
N GLY A 40 9.55 19.51 -0.47
CA GLY A 40 10.81 19.98 0.12
C GLY A 40 11.92 18.94 -0.01
N GLY A 41 12.82 18.90 0.97
CA GLY A 41 14.00 18.05 0.96
C GLY A 41 15.26 18.76 0.42
N ALA A 42 16.43 18.19 0.74
CA ALA A 42 17.71 18.69 0.25
C ALA A 42 17.98 18.12 -1.14
N THR A 43 18.28 18.98 -2.11
CA THR A 43 18.64 18.57 -3.47
C THR A 43 20.11 18.87 -3.73
N ILE A 44 20.85 17.85 -4.13
CA ILE A 44 22.26 17.93 -4.53
C ILE A 44 22.32 17.73 -6.03
N LYS A 45 22.70 18.75 -6.78
CA LYS A 45 22.96 18.65 -8.21
C LYS A 45 24.30 17.95 -8.44
N ILE A 46 24.34 16.98 -9.35
CA ILE A 46 25.55 16.25 -9.75
C ILE A 46 26.07 16.84 -11.05
N ASP A 47 25.18 17.06 -12.01
CA ASP A 47 25.45 17.78 -13.26
C ASP A 47 24.17 18.51 -13.73
N ASP A 48 24.07 18.86 -15.03
CA ASP A 48 22.92 19.60 -15.58
C ASP A 48 21.63 18.75 -15.62
N THR A 49 21.74 17.43 -15.61
CA THR A 49 20.61 16.48 -15.66
C THR A 49 20.48 15.69 -14.37
N ALA A 50 21.62 15.18 -13.87
CA ALA A 50 21.61 14.29 -12.73
C ALA A 50 21.53 15.05 -11.39
N TYR A 51 20.67 14.58 -10.52
CA TYR A 51 20.56 15.10 -9.16
C TYR A 51 20.16 14.01 -8.18
N MET A 52 20.43 14.25 -6.91
CA MET A 52 20.00 13.47 -5.78
C MET A 52 19.16 14.35 -4.84
N ARG A 53 18.04 13.85 -4.37
CA ARG A 53 17.17 14.50 -3.40
C ARG A 53 17.04 13.65 -2.15
N ILE A 54 17.17 14.26 -1.00
CA ILE A 54 17.03 13.61 0.31
C ILE A 54 15.77 14.16 0.97
N ASN A 55 14.87 13.27 1.35
CA ASN A 55 13.65 13.57 2.10
C ASN A 55 13.61 12.77 3.40
N TYR A 56 13.01 13.35 4.42
CA TYR A 56 12.76 12.69 5.69
C TYR A 56 11.25 12.71 6.02
N GLN A 57 10.76 11.60 6.55
CA GLN A 57 9.36 11.41 6.94
C GLN A 57 9.31 10.79 8.33
N PHE A 58 8.58 11.44 9.23
CA PHE A 58 8.43 11.04 10.61
C PHE A 58 6.95 11.04 10.99
N GLN A 59 6.48 9.95 11.60
CA GLN A 59 5.16 9.84 12.19
C GLN A 59 5.29 9.17 13.56
N LEU A 60 4.98 9.91 14.62
CA LEU A 60 4.85 9.41 15.98
C LEU A 60 3.37 9.23 16.29
N TYR A 61 3.00 8.06 16.79
CA TYR A 61 1.65 7.78 17.27
C TYR A 61 1.65 7.64 18.79
N GLY A 62 0.55 8.15 19.40
CA GLY A 62 0.11 7.76 20.72
C GLY A 62 -1.23 7.06 20.55
N ALA A 63 -1.34 5.85 21.04
CA ALA A 63 -2.53 5.02 20.92
C ALA A 63 -3.03 4.61 22.30
N TRP A 64 -4.34 4.63 22.47
CA TRP A 64 -5.03 4.04 23.59
C TRP A 64 -6.11 3.09 23.08
N ARG A 65 -6.22 1.92 23.72
CA ARG A 65 -7.23 0.90 23.43
C ARG A 65 -7.83 0.44 24.74
N ASP A 66 -9.14 0.26 24.79
CA ASP A 66 -9.88 -0.15 25.99
C ASP A 66 -9.64 -1.59 26.43
N THR A 67 -9.01 -2.39 25.57
CA THR A 67 -8.64 -3.78 25.82
C THR A 67 -7.21 -4.06 25.37
N GLY A 68 -6.68 -5.26 25.63
CA GLY A 68 -5.42 -5.75 25.08
C GLY A 68 -4.29 -5.86 26.07
N SER A 69 -4.48 -5.48 27.36
CA SER A 69 -3.52 -5.74 28.44
C SER A 69 -4.13 -6.60 29.55
N GLY A 70 -3.31 -7.04 30.51
CA GLY A 70 -3.72 -7.94 31.57
C GLY A 70 -3.85 -9.41 31.11
N PRO A 71 -4.08 -10.34 32.07
CA PRO A 71 -4.02 -11.79 31.81
C PRO A 71 -5.06 -12.30 30.81
N ALA A 72 -6.18 -11.62 30.66
CA ALA A 72 -7.26 -11.99 29.76
C ALA A 72 -7.42 -11.01 28.59
N GLY A 73 -6.47 -10.07 28.41
CA GLY A 73 -6.58 -9.02 27.39
C GLY A 73 -7.74 -8.02 27.63
N THR A 74 -8.18 -7.89 28.89
CA THR A 74 -9.38 -7.10 29.23
C THR A 74 -9.09 -5.69 29.74
N ASP A 75 -7.82 -5.42 30.05
CA ASP A 75 -7.42 -4.10 30.56
C ASP A 75 -7.00 -3.17 29.43
N ALA A 76 -7.18 -1.87 29.64
CA ALA A 76 -6.79 -0.87 28.67
C ALA A 76 -5.27 -0.85 28.46
N THR A 77 -4.85 -0.60 27.23
CA THR A 77 -3.45 -0.51 26.82
C THR A 77 -3.14 0.87 26.25
N THR A 78 -1.99 1.42 26.62
CA THR A 78 -1.46 2.66 26.03
C THR A 78 -0.10 2.37 25.40
N ASP A 79 0.14 2.93 24.22
CA ASP A 79 1.37 2.76 23.48
C ASP A 79 1.81 4.05 22.79
N PHE A 80 3.14 4.23 22.69
CA PHE A 80 3.77 5.27 21.88
C PHE A 80 4.78 4.62 20.95
N PHE A 81 4.65 4.82 19.64
CA PHE A 81 5.51 4.17 18.67
C PHE A 81 5.75 5.04 17.44
N PHE A 82 6.88 4.80 16.78
CA PHE A 82 7.13 5.35 15.43
C PHE A 82 6.32 4.56 14.42
N ARG A 83 5.25 5.18 13.93
CA ARG A 83 4.46 4.56 12.87
C ARG A 83 5.24 4.54 11.56
N ARG A 84 6.01 5.58 11.29
CA ARG A 84 6.94 5.70 10.17
C ARG A 84 8.10 6.60 10.54
N ASN A 85 9.29 6.14 10.23
CA ASN A 85 10.51 6.90 10.37
C ASN A 85 11.38 6.57 9.15
N ARG A 86 11.34 7.45 8.12
CA ARG A 86 11.84 7.16 6.77
C ARG A 86 12.86 8.17 6.32
N LEU A 87 13.94 7.65 5.74
CA LEU A 87 14.87 8.40 4.94
C LEU A 87 14.73 7.96 3.49
N THR A 88 14.49 8.92 2.60
CA THR A 88 14.38 8.62 1.17
C THR A 88 15.42 9.38 0.38
N VAL A 89 16.16 8.67 -0.44
CA VAL A 89 17.05 9.20 -1.46
C VAL A 89 16.43 8.91 -2.82
N SER A 90 16.17 9.94 -3.59
CA SER A 90 15.60 9.81 -4.93
C SER A 90 16.28 10.77 -5.90
N GLY A 91 16.17 10.53 -7.18
CA GLY A 91 16.75 11.44 -8.13
C GLY A 91 16.70 10.95 -9.57
N VAL A 92 17.39 11.70 -10.40
CA VAL A 92 17.60 11.41 -11.81
C VAL A 92 19.06 11.10 -12.02
N ALA A 93 19.37 9.99 -12.64
CA ALA A 93 20.73 9.59 -13.01
C ALA A 93 21.07 9.99 -14.45
N THR A 94 20.08 9.95 -15.34
CA THR A 94 20.14 10.43 -16.72
C THR A 94 18.77 10.96 -17.12
N ASP A 95 18.67 11.61 -18.29
CA ASP A 95 17.40 12.10 -18.85
C ASP A 95 16.29 11.03 -18.99
N LYS A 96 16.62 9.74 -18.85
CA LYS A 96 15.70 8.62 -18.97
C LYS A 96 15.67 7.68 -17.78
N LEU A 97 16.57 7.85 -16.82
CA LEU A 97 16.73 6.94 -15.70
C LEU A 97 16.60 7.69 -14.38
N SER A 98 15.61 7.37 -13.61
CA SER A 98 15.45 7.85 -12.24
C SER A 98 15.48 6.70 -11.24
N TYR A 99 15.67 7.02 -9.97
CA TYR A 99 15.83 6.03 -8.92
C TYR A 99 15.22 6.48 -7.59
N ILE A 100 14.88 5.50 -6.77
CA ILE A 100 14.42 5.71 -5.39
C ILE A 100 15.04 4.64 -4.50
N LEU A 101 15.51 5.08 -3.34
CA LEU A 101 15.89 4.25 -2.21
C LEU A 101 15.22 4.81 -0.96
N MET A 102 14.34 4.05 -0.35
CA MET A 102 13.64 4.41 0.89
C MET A 102 14.00 3.42 1.98
N LEU A 103 14.57 3.95 3.05
CA LEU A 103 14.83 3.21 4.28
C LEU A 103 13.74 3.54 5.29
N GLU A 104 13.28 2.54 6.02
CA GLU A 104 12.28 2.71 7.10
C GLU A 104 12.76 2.02 8.37
N HIS A 105 12.53 2.71 9.48
CA HIS A 105 12.53 2.15 10.81
C HIS A 105 11.17 2.43 11.45
N SER A 106 10.45 1.40 11.87
CA SER A 106 9.22 1.54 12.64
C SER A 106 9.39 0.94 14.03
N GLY A 107 8.76 1.55 15.02
CA GLY A 107 8.78 1.05 16.39
C GLY A 107 7.89 -0.18 16.56
N ASP A 108 8.19 -0.96 17.59
CA ASP A 108 7.33 -2.03 18.07
C ASP A 108 5.97 -1.46 18.51
N ARG A 109 4.88 -2.06 18.08
CA ARG A 109 3.50 -1.62 18.34
C ARG A 109 2.82 -2.60 19.29
N LYS A 110 2.46 -2.13 20.47
CA LYS A 110 1.61 -2.88 21.41
C LYS A 110 0.14 -2.82 21.03
N ILE A 111 -0.24 -1.77 20.31
CA ILE A 111 -1.61 -1.52 19.86
C ILE A 111 -1.62 -1.40 18.35
N ALA A 112 -2.24 -2.37 17.69
CA ALA A 112 -2.62 -2.27 16.29
C ALA A 112 -4.13 -2.52 16.19
N PRO A 113 -4.85 -1.93 15.22
CA PRO A 113 -6.27 -2.27 15.00
C PRO A 113 -6.44 -3.76 14.66
N VAL A 114 -5.44 -4.34 14.03
CA VAL A 114 -5.21 -5.78 13.87
C VAL A 114 -3.72 -6.02 14.01
N GLU A 115 -3.32 -7.26 14.28
CA GLU A 115 -1.90 -7.60 14.29
C GLU A 115 -1.34 -7.37 12.89
N VAL A 116 -0.52 -6.34 12.77
CA VAL A 116 0.07 -5.94 11.49
C VAL A 116 1.49 -6.43 11.49
N VAL A 117 1.79 -7.41 10.66
CA VAL A 117 3.17 -7.74 10.32
C VAL A 117 3.71 -6.58 9.47
N ASP A 118 4.41 -5.66 10.11
CA ASP A 118 5.12 -4.58 9.42
C ASP A 118 6.55 -5.06 9.12
N GLU A 119 6.96 -4.98 7.87
CA GLU A 119 8.27 -5.47 7.43
C GLU A 119 9.47 -4.76 8.07
N ALA A 120 9.24 -3.68 8.85
CA ALA A 120 10.28 -2.81 9.37
C ALA A 120 10.27 -2.62 10.90
N VAL A 121 9.55 -3.47 11.64
CA VAL A 121 9.48 -3.34 13.10
C VAL A 121 10.84 -3.59 13.74
N GLY A 122 11.35 -2.58 14.47
CA GLY A 122 12.57 -2.67 15.26
C GLY A 122 13.90 -2.66 14.49
N GLU A 123 13.89 -2.60 13.17
CA GLU A 123 15.07 -2.62 12.33
C GLU A 123 15.03 -1.56 11.22
N PHE A 124 16.20 -1.22 10.67
CA PHE A 124 16.29 -0.45 9.43
C PHE A 124 16.18 -1.38 8.23
N ASN A 125 15.11 -1.22 7.46
CA ASN A 125 14.86 -2.03 6.29
C ASN A 125 14.77 -1.19 5.01
N VAL A 126 15.15 -1.78 3.88
CA VAL A 126 14.87 -1.21 2.55
C VAL A 126 13.39 -1.41 2.28
N LEU A 127 12.60 -0.34 2.43
CA LEU A 127 11.18 -0.36 2.15
C LEU A 127 10.88 -0.32 0.64
N GLU A 128 11.58 0.55 -0.09
CA GLU A 128 11.52 0.66 -1.55
C GLU A 128 12.95 0.87 -2.07
N GLY A 129 13.29 0.19 -3.15
CA GLY A 129 14.58 0.35 -3.83
C GLY A 129 14.42 -0.07 -5.28
N PHE A 130 14.19 0.89 -6.20
CA PHE A 130 13.95 0.58 -7.59
C PHE A 130 14.40 1.71 -8.53
N VAL A 131 14.57 1.35 -9.77
CA VAL A 131 14.87 2.27 -10.87
C VAL A 131 13.66 2.39 -11.79
N ILE A 132 13.53 3.55 -12.44
CA ILE A 132 12.50 3.83 -13.43
C ILE A 132 13.20 4.22 -14.72
N ALA A 133 12.98 3.45 -15.79
CA ALA A 133 13.39 3.81 -17.14
C ALA A 133 12.18 4.36 -17.90
N GLU A 134 12.26 5.64 -18.30
CA GLU A 134 11.20 6.30 -19.04
C GLU A 134 11.59 6.43 -20.51
N LEU A 135 10.87 5.72 -21.38
CA LEU A 135 11.04 5.79 -22.81
C LEU A 135 10.16 6.85 -23.44
N SER A 136 8.96 6.94 -22.92
CA SER A 136 7.94 7.96 -23.24
C SER A 136 6.92 7.99 -22.12
N ASP A 137 6.02 8.97 -22.10
CA ASP A 137 4.91 8.97 -21.12
C ASP A 137 4.04 7.71 -21.23
N ALA A 138 3.91 7.15 -22.42
CA ALA A 138 3.16 5.93 -22.64
C ALA A 138 3.90 4.64 -22.28
N VAL A 139 5.23 4.66 -22.11
CA VAL A 139 6.05 3.44 -21.87
C VAL A 139 7.13 3.73 -20.86
N LYS A 140 6.98 3.18 -19.68
CA LYS A 140 7.91 3.27 -18.55
C LYS A 140 8.12 1.89 -17.93
N PHE A 141 9.32 1.64 -17.42
CA PHE A 141 9.68 0.39 -16.74
C PHE A 141 10.21 0.68 -15.35
N ASN A 142 9.69 -0.04 -14.37
CA ASN A 142 10.26 -0.07 -13.03
C ASN A 142 10.89 -1.43 -12.78
N ALA A 143 12.02 -1.46 -12.06
CA ALA A 143 12.68 -2.69 -11.65
C ALA A 143 13.27 -2.54 -10.25
N GLY A 144 12.97 -3.46 -9.34
CA GLY A 144 13.41 -3.50 -7.94
C GLY A 144 12.26 -3.72 -6.97
N LYS A 145 12.48 -3.37 -5.68
CA LYS A 145 11.46 -3.45 -4.63
C LYS A 145 10.60 -2.19 -4.66
N MET A 146 9.32 -2.34 -4.97
CA MET A 146 8.39 -1.23 -5.18
C MET A 146 7.00 -1.55 -4.65
N LYS A 147 6.10 -0.57 -4.62
CA LYS A 147 4.70 -0.78 -4.31
C LYS A 147 4.04 -1.70 -5.34
N ILE A 148 3.25 -2.65 -4.84
CA ILE A 148 2.49 -3.57 -5.69
C ILE A 148 1.37 -2.79 -6.39
N PRO A 149 1.26 -2.81 -7.73
CA PRO A 149 0.24 -2.07 -8.46
C PRO A 149 -1.11 -2.80 -8.44
N PHE A 150 -1.74 -2.81 -7.29
CA PHE A 150 -3.00 -3.51 -7.09
C PHE A 150 -4.09 -2.54 -6.62
N MET A 151 -4.32 -2.37 -5.34
CA MET A 151 -5.32 -1.45 -4.82
C MET A 151 -4.80 -0.01 -4.77
N ARG A 152 -5.67 0.98 -4.97
CA ARG A 152 -5.31 2.41 -4.90
C ARG A 152 -4.55 2.75 -3.61
N GLU A 153 -5.04 2.34 -2.44
CA GLU A 153 -4.40 2.66 -1.17
C GLU A 153 -2.98 2.08 -1.02
N ILE A 154 -2.65 0.97 -1.72
CA ILE A 154 -1.27 0.47 -1.78
C ILE A 154 -0.39 1.49 -2.51
N LEU A 155 -0.88 2.03 -3.61
CA LEU A 155 -0.16 3.02 -4.42
C LEU A 155 -0.16 4.42 -3.79
N GLU A 156 -1.08 4.73 -2.87
CA GLU A 156 -1.10 6.02 -2.17
C GLU A 156 0.14 6.24 -1.32
N GLY A 157 0.53 7.50 -1.23
CA GLY A 157 1.59 7.94 -0.32
C GLY A 157 1.17 7.79 1.13
N CYS A 158 1.93 7.02 1.89
CA CYS A 158 1.66 6.82 3.32
C CYS A 158 1.66 8.11 4.15
N PHE A 159 2.16 9.19 3.58
CA PHE A 159 2.30 10.51 4.19
C PHE A 159 1.15 11.46 3.80
N SER A 160 0.36 11.10 2.79
CA SER A 160 -0.74 11.91 2.28
C SER A 160 -2.12 11.23 2.46
N ASN A 161 -2.26 10.30 3.38
CA ASN A 161 -3.53 9.63 3.65
C ASN A 161 -4.58 10.62 4.17
N LEU A 162 -5.84 10.41 3.79
CA LEU A 162 -6.97 11.15 4.36
C LEU A 162 -7.18 10.79 5.84
N SER A 163 -7.26 9.50 6.18
CA SER A 163 -7.30 8.99 7.55
C SER A 163 -5.88 8.87 8.13
N LEU A 164 -5.76 8.63 9.43
CA LEU A 164 -4.45 8.46 10.07
C LEU A 164 -3.69 7.30 9.42
N ASP A 165 -4.36 6.20 9.19
CA ASP A 165 -3.77 5.04 8.52
C ASP A 165 -4.64 4.52 7.37
N ARG A 166 -4.10 3.60 6.60
CA ARG A 166 -4.79 2.95 5.48
C ARG A 166 -5.87 1.98 5.98
N SER A 167 -6.61 1.38 5.07
CA SER A 167 -7.57 0.32 5.41
C SER A 167 -6.85 -0.92 5.95
N LEU A 168 -7.53 -1.67 6.80
CA LEU A 168 -6.98 -2.87 7.43
C LEU A 168 -6.51 -3.90 6.42
N PHE A 169 -7.19 -3.99 5.30
CA PHE A 169 -6.90 -5.00 4.30
C PHE A 169 -5.52 -4.89 3.63
N ILE A 170 -4.90 -3.72 3.65
CA ILE A 170 -3.53 -3.54 3.13
C ILE A 170 -2.50 -4.28 3.99
N TYR A 171 -2.82 -4.50 5.25
CA TYR A 171 -1.93 -5.12 6.23
C TYR A 171 -2.15 -6.61 6.41
N SER A 172 -2.93 -7.22 5.55
CA SER A 172 -3.12 -8.65 5.56
C SER A 172 -1.83 -9.40 5.15
N PRO A 173 -1.54 -10.58 5.72
CA PRO A 173 -0.30 -11.32 5.44
C PRO A 173 -0.01 -11.54 3.97
N TYR A 174 -1.05 -11.67 3.14
CA TYR A 174 -0.90 -11.87 1.68
C TYR A 174 -1.00 -10.59 0.87
N GLN A 175 -1.28 -9.47 1.50
CA GLN A 175 -1.32 -8.15 0.86
C GLN A 175 -0.13 -7.32 1.31
N ARG A 176 1.08 -7.81 1.07
CA ARG A 176 2.28 -6.97 1.19
C ARG A 176 2.06 -5.72 0.35
N SER A 177 2.40 -4.58 0.89
CA SER A 177 2.27 -3.33 0.15
C SER A 177 3.42 -3.11 -0.84
N ARG A 178 4.51 -3.85 -0.70
CA ARG A 178 5.69 -3.83 -1.57
C ARG A 178 6.13 -5.25 -1.89
N ASP A 179 6.74 -5.37 -3.06
CA ASP A 179 7.35 -6.61 -3.49
C ASP A 179 8.49 -6.31 -4.48
N THR A 180 9.38 -7.26 -4.71
CA THR A 180 10.48 -7.17 -5.66
C THR A 180 10.01 -7.67 -7.02
N GLY A 181 10.37 -6.98 -8.09
CA GLY A 181 10.00 -7.41 -9.43
C GLY A 181 10.14 -6.32 -10.47
N VAL A 182 9.35 -6.44 -11.51
CA VAL A 182 9.33 -5.50 -12.63
C VAL A 182 7.90 -5.03 -12.94
N ALA A 183 7.78 -3.81 -13.42
CA ALA A 183 6.50 -3.29 -13.90
C ALA A 183 6.70 -2.52 -15.21
N LEU A 184 5.82 -2.78 -16.17
CA LEU A 184 5.62 -1.98 -17.39
C LEU A 184 4.39 -1.12 -17.17
N TRP A 185 4.52 0.19 -17.32
CA TRP A 185 3.40 1.10 -17.13
C TRP A 185 3.50 2.34 -18.04
N GLY A 186 2.42 3.09 -18.10
CA GLY A 186 2.41 4.35 -18.84
C GLY A 186 1.06 5.01 -18.83
N ASN A 187 1.04 6.23 -19.38
CA ASN A 187 -0.12 7.09 -19.48
C ASN A 187 -0.54 7.22 -20.94
N LEU A 188 -1.81 7.10 -21.20
CA LEU A 188 -2.42 7.24 -22.52
C LEU A 188 -3.46 8.36 -22.51
N LEU A 189 -3.81 8.89 -23.68
CA LEU A 189 -4.85 9.89 -23.86
C LEU A 189 -4.67 11.12 -22.95
N LYS A 190 -3.45 11.69 -22.92
CA LYS A 190 -3.08 12.81 -22.04
C LYS A 190 -3.29 12.47 -20.55
N SER A 191 -2.82 11.31 -20.17
CA SER A 191 -2.91 10.74 -18.81
C SER A 191 -4.33 10.50 -18.30
N LYS A 192 -5.34 10.42 -19.18
CA LYS A 192 -6.69 10.02 -18.81
C LYS A 192 -6.80 8.52 -18.52
N ILE A 193 -5.93 7.72 -19.12
CA ILE A 193 -5.81 6.29 -18.86
C ILE A 193 -4.38 6.01 -18.42
N GLN A 194 -4.22 5.37 -17.28
CA GLN A 194 -2.96 4.77 -16.87
C GLN A 194 -3.12 3.25 -16.85
N TYR A 195 -2.11 2.54 -17.32
CA TYR A 195 -2.04 1.09 -17.25
C TYR A 195 -0.74 0.66 -16.55
N ILE A 196 -0.81 -0.44 -15.82
CA ILE A 196 0.36 -1.05 -15.16
C ILE A 196 0.23 -2.57 -15.30
N PHE A 197 1.27 -3.21 -15.82
CA PHE A 197 1.46 -4.67 -15.78
C PHE A 197 2.69 -4.98 -14.94
N SER A 198 2.62 -6.00 -14.10
CA SER A 198 3.72 -6.36 -13.22
C SER A 198 3.97 -7.86 -13.17
N ALA A 199 5.21 -8.21 -12.86
CA ALA A 199 5.63 -9.55 -12.46
C ALA A 199 6.50 -9.37 -11.22
N MET A 200 6.00 -9.83 -10.07
CA MET A 200 6.61 -9.69 -8.75
C MET A 200 6.98 -11.06 -8.20
N ASP A 201 7.85 -11.12 -7.20
CA ASP A 201 8.27 -12.38 -6.55
C ASP A 201 7.07 -13.18 -6.03
N GLY A 202 6.11 -12.51 -5.37
CA GLY A 202 4.92 -13.18 -4.86
C GLY A 202 5.16 -13.91 -3.55
N GLN A 203 4.57 -15.10 -3.40
CA GLN A 203 4.72 -15.94 -2.22
C GLN A 203 6.02 -16.75 -2.30
N GLU A 204 6.98 -16.37 -1.47
CA GLU A 204 8.24 -17.11 -1.31
C GLU A 204 8.28 -17.74 0.08
N SER A 205 7.99 -19.01 0.17
CA SER A 205 8.17 -19.78 1.42
C SER A 205 8.35 -21.26 1.10
N VAL A 206 8.77 -22.03 2.10
CA VAL A 206 8.80 -23.50 2.02
C VAL A 206 7.41 -24.10 1.83
N ASP A 207 6.38 -23.31 2.07
CA ASP A 207 4.98 -23.70 1.94
C ASP A 207 4.39 -23.36 0.57
N ALA A 208 5.15 -22.71 -0.31
CA ALA A 208 4.74 -22.45 -1.69
C ALA A 208 5.11 -23.63 -2.59
N PRO A 209 4.14 -24.27 -3.29
CA PRO A 209 4.41 -25.39 -4.20
C PRO A 209 5.29 -25.02 -5.39
N LYS A 210 5.24 -23.76 -5.78
CA LYS A 210 5.98 -23.25 -6.94
C LYS A 210 6.52 -21.86 -6.63
N SER A 211 7.81 -21.66 -6.89
CA SER A 211 8.39 -20.32 -6.99
C SER A 211 8.01 -19.72 -8.35
N SER A 212 6.82 -19.14 -8.43
CA SER A 212 6.30 -18.53 -9.65
C SER A 212 6.05 -17.05 -9.40
N PRO A 213 6.35 -16.15 -10.35
CA PRO A 213 6.02 -14.76 -10.19
C PRO A 213 4.51 -14.55 -10.00
N ARG A 214 4.16 -13.57 -9.18
CA ARG A 214 2.82 -12.99 -9.11
C ARG A 214 2.67 -11.99 -10.24
N TYR A 215 1.79 -12.28 -11.17
CA TYR A 215 1.43 -11.39 -12.28
C TYR A 215 0.32 -10.45 -11.86
N GLY A 216 0.43 -9.19 -12.21
CA GLY A 216 -0.58 -8.17 -11.91
C GLY A 216 -0.89 -7.30 -13.12
N GLY A 217 -2.13 -6.83 -13.16
CA GLY A 217 -2.58 -5.82 -14.12
C GLY A 217 -3.51 -4.81 -13.46
N ARG A 218 -3.29 -3.52 -13.70
CA ARG A 218 -4.13 -2.42 -13.22
C ARG A 218 -4.43 -1.45 -14.35
N VAL A 219 -5.67 -0.98 -14.39
CA VAL A 219 -6.10 0.14 -15.23
C VAL A 219 -6.72 1.20 -14.32
N HIS A 220 -6.41 2.47 -14.60
CA HIS A 220 -6.87 3.63 -13.87
C HIS A 220 -7.39 4.68 -14.87
N LEU A 221 -8.62 5.13 -14.69
CA LEU A 221 -9.29 6.11 -15.54
C LEU A 221 -9.45 7.43 -14.77
N ALA A 222 -8.90 8.52 -15.31
CA ALA A 222 -9.06 9.87 -14.77
C ALA A 222 -10.12 10.64 -15.57
N LEU A 223 -11.25 10.93 -14.92
CA LEU A 223 -12.36 11.67 -15.54
C LEU A 223 -12.20 13.19 -15.36
N LEU A 224 -11.52 13.64 -14.32
CA LEU A 224 -11.10 15.03 -14.08
C LEU A 224 -9.57 15.16 -14.24
N ASP A 225 -8.88 15.84 -13.35
CA ASP A 225 -7.43 16.01 -13.44
C ASP A 225 -6.72 14.64 -13.35
N PRO A 226 -5.72 14.39 -14.19
CA PRO A 226 -5.04 13.10 -14.22
C PRO A 226 -4.09 12.91 -13.02
N GLU A 227 -3.92 11.65 -12.65
CA GLU A 227 -2.87 11.17 -11.76
C GLU A 227 -1.85 10.39 -12.61
N ASP A 228 -0.77 11.05 -13.01
CA ASP A 228 0.17 10.62 -14.05
C ASP A 228 1.44 9.95 -13.54
N THR A 229 1.56 9.77 -12.24
CA THR A 229 2.69 9.12 -11.58
C THR A 229 2.38 7.66 -11.20
N TYR A 230 3.40 6.84 -10.94
CA TYR A 230 3.22 5.45 -10.50
C TYR A 230 2.48 5.33 -9.16
N GLY A 231 2.53 6.35 -8.31
CA GLY A 231 1.82 6.40 -7.04
C GLY A 231 0.81 7.54 -6.98
N TYR A 232 -0.14 7.47 -6.06
CA TYR A 232 -1.23 8.42 -5.88
C TYR A 232 -1.18 9.12 -4.51
N SER A 233 -2.01 10.14 -4.32
CA SER A 233 -2.22 10.77 -3.02
C SER A 233 -3.59 10.38 -2.45
N GLY A 234 -3.67 10.18 -1.13
CA GLY A 234 -4.93 9.98 -0.42
C GLY A 234 -5.71 11.28 -0.20
N THR A 235 -5.08 12.44 -0.37
CA THR A 235 -5.69 13.75 -0.53
C THR A 235 -4.71 14.71 -1.20
N TYR A 236 -5.18 15.54 -2.09
CA TYR A 236 -4.43 16.61 -2.76
C TYR A 236 -4.62 17.97 -2.07
N LEU A 237 -5.39 18.00 -0.97
CA LEU A 237 -5.72 19.21 -0.22
C LEU A 237 -6.33 20.32 -1.09
N GLY A 238 -7.12 19.92 -2.10
CA GLY A 238 -7.78 20.82 -3.04
C GLY A 238 -6.88 21.36 -4.16
N ASN A 239 -5.65 20.91 -4.28
CA ASN A 239 -4.74 21.35 -5.37
C ASN A 239 -5.04 20.68 -6.72
N LYS A 240 -5.92 19.67 -6.76
CA LYS A 240 -6.40 18.99 -7.96
C LYS A 240 -7.90 18.73 -7.86
N MET A 241 -8.59 18.71 -8.98
CA MET A 241 -9.94 18.19 -9.12
C MET A 241 -9.85 16.76 -9.64
N VAL A 242 -9.99 15.77 -8.79
CA VAL A 242 -9.77 14.38 -9.16
C VAL A 242 -11.08 13.60 -9.11
N LEU A 243 -11.34 12.83 -10.14
CA LEU A 243 -12.32 11.74 -10.16
C LEU A 243 -11.71 10.59 -10.93
N THR A 244 -11.40 9.52 -10.23
CA THR A 244 -10.74 8.36 -10.82
C THR A 244 -11.43 7.06 -10.42
N ILE A 245 -11.43 6.12 -11.36
CA ILE A 245 -11.92 4.75 -11.18
C ILE A 245 -10.78 3.83 -11.56
N GLY A 246 -10.43 2.90 -10.67
CA GLY A 246 -9.40 1.91 -10.88
C GLY A 246 -9.92 0.50 -10.77
N ALA A 247 -9.29 -0.42 -11.49
CA ALA A 247 -9.51 -1.85 -11.34
C ALA A 247 -8.18 -2.59 -11.55
N ALA A 248 -7.99 -3.67 -10.79
CA ALA A 248 -6.80 -4.50 -10.91
C ALA A 248 -7.12 -5.96 -10.64
N ALA A 249 -6.27 -6.85 -11.21
CA ALA A 249 -6.30 -8.27 -10.94
C ALA A 249 -4.87 -8.80 -10.73
N GLN A 250 -4.76 -9.88 -9.97
CA GLN A 250 -3.51 -10.61 -9.74
C GLN A 250 -3.73 -12.10 -9.92
N TYR A 251 -2.66 -12.79 -10.33
CA TYR A 251 -2.62 -14.24 -10.47
C TYR A 251 -1.22 -14.76 -10.14
N GLU A 252 -1.16 -15.80 -9.33
CA GLU A 252 0.09 -16.49 -8.98
C GLU A 252 -0.16 -17.99 -8.98
N PRO A 253 0.46 -18.76 -9.92
CA PRO A 253 0.27 -20.19 -10.01
C PRO A 253 1.05 -20.93 -8.92
N GLY A 254 0.36 -21.86 -8.22
CA GLY A 254 0.96 -22.69 -7.19
C GLY A 254 1.48 -21.89 -6.01
N ALA A 255 0.73 -20.91 -5.55
CA ALA A 255 1.10 -20.02 -4.44
C ALA A 255 1.00 -20.69 -3.06
N ALA A 256 0.22 -21.77 -2.93
CA ALA A 256 -0.02 -22.43 -1.65
C ALA A 256 -0.26 -23.93 -1.81
N TYR A 257 -0.18 -24.68 -0.70
CA TYR A 257 -0.66 -26.06 -0.62
C TYR A 257 -2.07 -26.11 -0.03
N SER A 258 -2.87 -27.09 -0.43
CA SER A 258 -4.11 -27.40 0.30
C SER A 258 -3.83 -28.10 1.63
N ASP A 259 -2.73 -28.85 1.71
CA ASP A 259 -2.22 -29.45 2.95
C ASP A 259 -0.74 -29.08 3.10
N THR A 260 -0.46 -28.16 4.01
CA THR A 260 0.91 -27.63 4.26
C THR A 260 1.78 -28.68 4.95
N ALA A 261 1.22 -29.53 5.81
CA ALA A 261 1.98 -30.56 6.51
C ALA A 261 2.43 -31.69 5.57
N ALA A 262 1.57 -32.10 4.65
CA ALA A 262 1.88 -33.10 3.64
C ALA A 262 2.56 -32.53 2.38
N GLN A 263 2.58 -31.18 2.25
CA GLN A 263 3.03 -30.45 1.06
C GLN A 263 2.39 -30.98 -0.23
N THR A 264 1.05 -31.12 -0.21
CA THR A 264 0.27 -31.64 -1.34
C THR A 264 -0.88 -30.71 -1.73
N GLY A 265 -1.33 -30.84 -2.98
CA GLY A 265 -2.45 -30.12 -3.52
C GLY A 265 -2.14 -28.65 -3.82
N ASP A 266 -1.40 -28.40 -4.93
CA ASP A 266 -1.08 -27.04 -5.40
C ASP A 266 -2.35 -26.21 -5.59
N LYS A 267 -2.35 -25.00 -5.05
CA LYS A 267 -3.41 -24.00 -5.18
C LYS A 267 -2.87 -22.71 -5.76
N ASP A 268 -3.61 -22.14 -6.69
CA ASP A 268 -3.30 -20.85 -7.28
C ASP A 268 -3.86 -19.71 -6.40
N TYR A 269 -3.23 -18.56 -6.47
CA TYR A 269 -3.75 -17.32 -5.91
C TYR A 269 -4.35 -16.47 -7.01
N THR A 270 -5.54 -15.97 -6.77
CA THR A 270 -6.18 -14.94 -7.57
C THR A 270 -6.66 -13.80 -6.70
N ALA A 271 -6.64 -12.59 -7.22
CA ALA A 271 -7.23 -11.45 -6.54
C ALA A 271 -7.72 -10.41 -7.53
N TRP A 272 -8.73 -9.64 -7.14
CA TRP A 272 -9.18 -8.49 -7.90
C TRP A 272 -9.68 -7.38 -6.97
N THR A 273 -9.62 -6.16 -7.46
CA THR A 273 -10.08 -4.97 -6.75
C THR A 273 -10.67 -3.97 -7.72
N ALA A 274 -11.63 -3.20 -7.21
CA ALA A 274 -12.12 -1.99 -7.87
C ALA A 274 -12.09 -0.85 -6.85
N ASP A 275 -11.65 0.33 -7.28
CA ASP A 275 -11.52 1.50 -6.43
C ASP A 275 -12.03 2.77 -7.11
N LEU A 276 -12.45 3.71 -6.28
CA LEU A 276 -12.90 5.05 -6.66
C LEU A 276 -12.25 6.07 -5.75
N PHE A 277 -11.79 7.17 -6.34
CA PHE A 277 -11.33 8.34 -5.60
C PHE A 277 -11.90 9.62 -6.23
N PHE A 278 -12.38 10.49 -5.36
CA PHE A 278 -12.90 11.81 -5.73
C PHE A 278 -12.35 12.86 -4.78
N GLU A 279 -11.80 13.92 -5.33
CA GLU A 279 -11.47 15.13 -4.58
C GLU A 279 -11.86 16.36 -5.40
N TYR A 280 -12.61 17.25 -4.77
CA TYR A 280 -13.12 18.44 -5.45
C TYR A 280 -13.12 19.67 -4.54
N PRO A 281 -12.39 20.76 -4.90
CA PRO A 281 -12.46 22.03 -4.20
C PRO A 281 -13.78 22.76 -4.54
N ILE A 282 -14.52 23.13 -3.50
CA ILE A 282 -15.81 23.84 -3.63
C ILE A 282 -15.58 25.32 -3.37
N GLY A 283 -14.97 26.01 -4.30
CA GLY A 283 -14.71 27.45 -4.25
C GLY A 283 -14.08 27.89 -2.92
N SER A 284 -14.68 28.87 -2.27
CA SER A 284 -14.23 29.39 -0.97
C SER A 284 -14.71 28.57 0.24
N VAL A 285 -15.47 27.52 0.03
CA VAL A 285 -16.05 26.72 1.13
C VAL A 285 -15.02 25.73 1.67
N GLY A 286 -14.43 24.93 0.80
CA GLY A 286 -13.44 23.91 1.19
C GLY A 286 -13.31 22.82 0.14
N THR A 287 -12.71 21.70 0.52
CA THR A 287 -12.47 20.56 -0.38
C THR A 287 -13.12 19.30 0.18
N VAL A 288 -13.89 18.61 -0.62
CA VAL A 288 -14.45 17.29 -0.30
C VAL A 288 -13.55 16.22 -0.90
N THR A 289 -13.23 15.19 -0.11
CA THR A 289 -12.48 14.01 -0.53
C THR A 289 -13.30 12.76 -0.22
N LEU A 290 -13.48 11.88 -1.20
CA LEU A 290 -14.11 10.56 -1.05
C LEU A 290 -13.15 9.49 -1.59
N SER A 291 -13.03 8.38 -0.88
CA SER A 291 -12.25 7.22 -1.31
C SER A 291 -12.96 5.94 -0.91
N GLY A 292 -12.92 4.95 -1.78
CA GLY A 292 -13.50 3.64 -1.48
C GLY A 292 -12.93 2.57 -2.40
N ALA A 293 -12.91 1.34 -1.90
CA ALA A 293 -12.53 0.18 -2.70
C ALA A 293 -13.22 -1.08 -2.19
N TYR A 294 -13.39 -2.03 -3.10
CA TYR A 294 -13.71 -3.43 -2.82
C TYR A 294 -12.54 -4.31 -3.23
N LEU A 295 -12.30 -5.36 -2.49
CA LEU A 295 -11.24 -6.32 -2.72
C LEU A 295 -11.73 -7.73 -2.45
N LYS A 296 -11.30 -8.68 -3.29
CA LYS A 296 -11.40 -10.11 -3.05
C LYS A 296 -10.07 -10.77 -3.37
N THR A 297 -9.58 -11.63 -2.47
CA THR A 297 -8.48 -12.55 -2.71
C THR A 297 -8.94 -13.98 -2.52
N ASP A 298 -8.39 -14.91 -3.28
CA ASP A 298 -8.77 -16.30 -3.29
C ASP A 298 -7.55 -17.19 -3.53
N PHE A 299 -7.37 -18.20 -2.70
CA PHE A 299 -6.33 -19.21 -2.82
C PHE A 299 -6.89 -20.56 -3.29
N ASP A 300 -8.04 -20.57 -3.96
CA ASP A 300 -8.66 -21.77 -4.53
C ASP A 300 -8.85 -22.89 -3.48
N GLY A 301 -9.36 -22.54 -2.30
CA GLY A 301 -9.56 -23.48 -1.21
C GLY A 301 -8.26 -24.00 -0.57
N ALA A 302 -7.17 -23.26 -0.65
CA ALA A 302 -5.96 -23.57 0.07
C ALA A 302 -6.18 -23.56 1.57
N TYR A 303 -5.34 -24.30 2.31
CA TYR A 303 -5.34 -24.35 3.77
C TYR A 303 -6.62 -24.87 4.41
N THR A 304 -7.39 -25.67 3.67
CA THR A 304 -8.55 -26.39 4.20
C THR A 304 -8.17 -27.69 4.90
N GLY A 305 -6.88 -28.07 4.91
CA GLY A 305 -6.36 -29.27 5.52
C GLY A 305 -6.25 -29.19 7.05
N SER A 306 -5.71 -30.26 7.65
CA SER A 306 -5.59 -30.41 9.11
C SER A 306 -4.54 -29.51 9.76
N ASN A 307 -3.67 -28.88 8.99
CA ASN A 307 -2.66 -27.94 9.44
C ASN A 307 -2.54 -26.77 8.46
N PRO A 308 -3.57 -25.93 8.39
CA PRO A 308 -3.54 -24.73 7.56
C PRO A 308 -2.49 -23.75 8.10
N ASP A 309 -1.84 -23.02 7.19
CA ASP A 309 -0.95 -21.93 7.54
C ASP A 309 -1.76 -20.77 8.13
N PRO A 310 -1.52 -20.38 9.38
CA PRO A 310 -2.25 -19.30 10.02
C PRO A 310 -2.06 -17.94 9.34
N GLY A 311 -0.98 -17.72 8.63
CA GLY A 311 -0.75 -16.53 7.82
C GLY A 311 -1.63 -16.49 6.58
N SER A 312 -2.28 -17.58 6.19
CA SER A 312 -2.90 -17.72 4.90
C SER A 312 -4.37 -17.44 4.83
N VAL A 313 -5.08 -17.01 5.73
CA VAL A 313 -6.22 -16.21 5.48
C VAL A 313 -7.48 -16.76 4.87
N GLY A 314 -8.45 -16.86 5.57
CA GLY A 314 -9.77 -17.25 5.21
C GLY A 314 -9.93 -18.75 5.36
N LEU A 315 -10.95 -19.18 6.04
CA LEU A 315 -11.49 -20.53 5.82
C LEU A 315 -11.76 -20.58 4.33
N ASP A 316 -11.29 -21.61 3.66
CA ASP A 316 -11.37 -21.75 2.22
C ASP A 316 -10.42 -20.83 1.40
N GLY A 317 -9.43 -20.20 2.05
CA GLY A 317 -8.45 -19.37 1.36
C GLY A 317 -8.99 -18.08 0.76
N GLU A 318 -10.16 -17.63 1.17
CA GLU A 318 -10.82 -16.43 0.65
C GLU A 318 -10.79 -15.27 1.65
N LYS A 319 -10.53 -14.08 1.15
CA LYS A 319 -10.74 -12.81 1.85
C LYS A 319 -11.51 -11.86 0.98
N LYS A 320 -12.38 -11.10 1.58
CA LYS A 320 -13.08 -10.03 0.88
C LYS A 320 -13.48 -8.91 1.83
N GLY A 321 -13.68 -7.74 1.26
CA GLY A 321 -14.18 -6.62 2.03
C GLY A 321 -14.14 -5.33 1.23
N TRP A 322 -14.54 -4.27 1.89
CA TRP A 322 -14.56 -2.94 1.33
C TRP A 322 -14.34 -1.87 2.39
N TYR A 323 -13.90 -0.73 1.94
CA TYR A 323 -13.85 0.47 2.76
C TYR A 323 -14.48 1.64 2.02
N ALA A 324 -14.94 2.61 2.80
CA ALA A 324 -15.32 3.94 2.33
C ALA A 324 -14.80 5.00 3.31
N LYS A 325 -14.26 6.08 2.76
CA LYS A 325 -13.75 7.23 3.52
C LYS A 325 -14.30 8.51 2.93
N ALA A 326 -14.64 9.46 3.79
CA ALA A 326 -15.03 10.79 3.39
C ALA A 326 -14.33 11.83 4.26
N GLY A 327 -13.87 12.91 3.67
CA GLY A 327 -13.23 14.03 4.38
C GLY A 327 -13.62 15.37 3.80
N TYR A 328 -13.46 16.39 4.62
CA TYR A 328 -13.73 17.78 4.26
C TYR A 328 -12.61 18.68 4.79
N LEU A 329 -11.84 19.27 3.90
CA LEU A 329 -10.83 20.27 4.26
C LEU A 329 -11.48 21.66 4.29
N HIS A 330 -11.49 22.29 5.43
CA HIS A 330 -11.98 23.66 5.56
C HIS A 330 -11.02 24.64 4.86
N GLN A 331 -11.56 25.55 4.04
CA GLN A 331 -10.75 26.46 3.20
C GLN A 331 -9.88 27.40 4.02
N ASN A 332 -10.43 27.98 5.09
CA ASN A 332 -9.72 29.00 5.86
C ASN A 332 -8.84 28.35 6.95
N LYS A 333 -7.74 29.01 7.25
CA LYS A 333 -6.93 28.64 8.42
C LYS A 333 -7.65 28.96 9.71
N ILE A 334 -7.50 28.10 10.69
CA ILE A 334 -7.91 28.28 12.07
C ILE A 334 -6.62 28.27 12.90
N GLY A 335 -6.18 29.46 13.34
CA GLY A 335 -4.83 29.64 13.86
C GLY A 335 -3.76 29.41 12.78
N PRO A 336 -2.68 28.65 13.04
CA PRO A 336 -1.61 28.43 12.06
C PRO A 336 -1.96 27.43 10.97
N GLY A 337 -3.05 26.62 11.10
CA GLY A 337 -3.34 25.49 10.21
C GLY A 337 -4.78 25.44 9.72
N GLN A 338 -5.06 24.45 8.88
CA GLN A 338 -6.40 24.10 8.39
C GLN A 338 -6.89 22.83 9.06
N ILE A 339 -8.21 22.71 9.23
CA ILE A 339 -8.83 21.50 9.77
C ILE A 339 -9.42 20.65 8.64
N GLN A 340 -9.28 19.33 8.80
CA GLN A 340 -9.84 18.35 7.90
C GLN A 340 -10.47 17.20 8.72
N PRO A 341 -11.73 17.33 9.13
CA PRO A 341 -12.48 16.20 9.67
C PRO A 341 -12.68 15.12 8.60
N TYR A 342 -12.70 13.86 9.04
CA TYR A 342 -12.99 12.73 8.19
C TYR A 342 -13.71 11.62 8.94
N VAL A 343 -14.33 10.73 8.18
CA VAL A 343 -14.93 9.49 8.67
C VAL A 343 -14.47 8.34 7.79
N ARG A 344 -14.43 7.14 8.38
CA ARG A 344 -14.12 5.88 7.67
C ARG A 344 -15.07 4.79 8.12
N PHE A 345 -15.36 3.89 7.20
CA PHE A 345 -16.10 2.67 7.43
C PHE A 345 -15.43 1.53 6.66
N GLU A 346 -15.24 0.39 7.32
CA GLU A 346 -14.67 -0.80 6.70
C GLU A 346 -15.43 -2.04 7.16
N LYS A 347 -15.58 -2.98 6.24
CA LYS A 347 -16.13 -4.30 6.54
C LYS A 347 -15.29 -5.36 5.86
N TRP A 348 -14.77 -6.28 6.66
CA TRP A 348 -13.82 -7.30 6.22
C TRP A 348 -14.22 -8.68 6.68
N GLU A 349 -14.01 -9.65 5.83
CA GLU A 349 -14.14 -11.07 6.12
C GLU A 349 -12.77 -11.72 5.91
N TYR A 350 -12.23 -12.33 6.97
CA TYR A 350 -10.99 -13.10 6.94
C TYR A 350 -11.02 -14.28 7.91
N ALA A 351 -10.10 -15.24 7.72
CA ALA A 351 -9.97 -16.33 8.64
C ALA A 351 -9.19 -15.96 9.86
N GLU A 352 -8.13 -15.23 9.73
CA GLU A 352 -7.27 -14.95 10.83
C GLU A 352 -6.82 -13.50 10.86
N LEU A 353 -7.11 -12.86 11.98
CA LEU A 353 -6.64 -11.51 12.25
C LEU A 353 -5.50 -11.50 13.26
N MET A 354 -5.38 -12.54 14.04
CA MET A 354 -4.45 -12.59 15.13
C MET A 354 -3.89 -13.98 15.28
N THR A 355 -3.52 -14.79 15.70
CA THR A 355 -3.05 -16.16 15.80
C THR A 355 -4.18 -17.13 16.15
N GLY A 356 -4.66 -17.86 15.23
CA GLY A 356 -5.70 -18.88 15.43
C GLY A 356 -6.60 -18.95 14.20
N MET A 357 -7.15 -20.10 13.93
CA MET A 357 -7.88 -20.34 12.70
C MET A 357 -9.36 -20.37 12.94
N TYR A 358 -10.02 -19.29 12.58
CA TYR A 358 -11.46 -19.24 12.50
C TYR A 358 -11.88 -18.18 11.49
N ARG A 359 -13.01 -18.40 10.85
CA ARG A 359 -13.62 -17.42 9.95
C ARG A 359 -14.05 -16.23 10.79
N GLN A 360 -13.53 -15.07 10.48
CA GLN A 360 -13.84 -13.86 11.19
C GLN A 360 -14.33 -12.78 10.25
N LYS A 361 -15.35 -12.06 10.66
CA LYS A 361 -15.76 -10.82 10.05
C LYS A 361 -15.62 -9.70 11.05
N LEU A 362 -15.20 -8.55 10.57
CA LEU A 362 -15.15 -7.36 11.39
C LEU A 362 -15.71 -6.15 10.65
N THR A 363 -16.24 -5.25 11.45
CA THR A 363 -16.59 -3.89 11.06
C THR A 363 -15.69 -2.92 11.80
N TRP A 364 -15.09 -1.98 11.08
CA TRP A 364 -14.30 -0.90 11.66
C TRP A 364 -14.89 0.45 11.28
N ILE A 365 -15.36 1.20 12.27
CA ILE A 365 -15.92 2.54 12.09
C ILE A 365 -15.01 3.51 12.81
N GLY A 366 -14.60 4.57 12.13
CA GLY A 366 -13.76 5.61 12.73
C GLY A 366 -14.10 7.00 12.23
N GLY A 367 -13.76 7.97 13.04
CA GLY A 367 -13.81 9.37 12.68
C GLY A 367 -12.64 10.12 13.28
N GLY A 368 -12.14 11.10 12.57
CA GLY A 368 -10.95 11.82 13.00
C GLY A 368 -10.88 13.25 12.50
N LEU A 369 -9.85 13.92 12.97
CA LEU A 369 -9.54 15.29 12.63
C LEU A 369 -8.06 15.43 12.32
N ASN A 370 -7.74 15.94 11.14
CA ASN A 370 -6.41 16.39 10.79
C ASN A 370 -6.30 17.90 11.01
N TYR A 371 -5.21 18.33 11.63
CA TYR A 371 -4.82 19.72 11.71
C TYR A 371 -3.55 19.93 10.91
N LEU A 372 -3.67 20.59 9.77
CA LEU A 372 -2.64 20.73 8.74
C LEU A 372 -1.97 22.09 8.89
N ILE A 373 -0.82 22.15 9.58
CA ILE A 373 -0.09 23.39 9.86
C ILE A 373 0.74 23.80 8.62
N ASN A 374 1.38 22.85 7.99
CA ASN A 374 2.11 23.06 6.74
C ASN A 374 1.76 21.93 5.75
N GLY A 375 0.49 21.87 5.34
CA GLY A 375 -0.02 20.79 4.51
C GLY A 375 0.29 19.43 5.12
N GLN A 376 0.79 18.50 4.31
CA GLN A 376 1.21 17.17 4.80
C GLN A 376 2.58 17.18 5.49
N ASN A 377 3.38 18.26 5.37
CA ASN A 377 4.72 18.31 5.96
C ASN A 377 4.71 18.51 7.47
N LEU A 378 3.67 19.16 8.01
CA LEU A 378 3.45 19.27 9.45
C LEU A 378 1.98 19.11 9.75
N ARG A 379 1.61 17.98 10.31
CA ARG A 379 0.22 17.58 10.55
C ARG A 379 0.10 16.94 11.94
N ILE A 380 -0.96 17.31 12.65
CA ILE A 380 -1.41 16.64 13.87
C ILE A 380 -2.71 15.93 13.53
N GLY A 381 -2.86 14.68 13.95
CA GLY A 381 -4.05 13.88 13.72
C GLY A 381 -4.62 13.32 15.01
N LEU A 382 -5.95 13.16 15.04
CA LEU A 382 -6.69 12.45 16.06
C LEU A 382 -7.73 11.56 15.38
N GLU A 383 -7.85 10.30 15.81
CA GLU A 383 -8.88 9.37 15.35
C GLU A 383 -9.46 8.60 16.52
N TYR A 384 -10.78 8.52 16.57
CA TYR A 384 -11.54 7.62 17.42
C TYR A 384 -12.13 6.53 16.52
N SER A 385 -11.98 5.26 16.91
CA SER A 385 -12.50 4.15 16.13
C SER A 385 -13.00 3.00 17.01
N VAL A 386 -13.97 2.28 16.48
CA VAL A 386 -14.54 1.07 17.08
C VAL A 386 -14.33 -0.08 16.12
N THR A 387 -13.83 -1.19 16.63
CA THR A 387 -13.70 -2.47 15.94
C THR A 387 -14.67 -3.46 16.56
N ASP A 388 -15.52 -4.02 15.73
CA ASP A 388 -16.61 -4.93 16.08
C ASP A 388 -16.38 -6.25 15.34
N PHE A 389 -16.25 -7.36 16.07
CA PHE A 389 -16.04 -8.69 15.56
C PHE A 389 -17.34 -9.49 15.56
N GLU A 390 -17.65 -10.18 14.45
CA GLU A 390 -18.86 -11.02 14.36
C GLU A 390 -18.81 -12.23 15.31
N ASP A 391 -17.62 -12.78 15.55
CA ASP A 391 -17.39 -13.91 16.47
C ASP A 391 -16.43 -13.51 17.58
N GLU A 392 -16.95 -13.36 18.80
CA GLU A 392 -16.21 -13.04 20.00
C GLU A 392 -15.88 -14.28 20.86
N SER A 393 -15.98 -15.49 20.32
CA SER A 393 -15.69 -16.73 21.05
C SER A 393 -14.22 -16.84 21.49
N ASP A 394 -13.30 -16.28 20.68
CA ASP A 394 -11.89 -16.17 21.05
C ASP A 394 -11.64 -14.89 21.87
N PRO A 395 -10.94 -14.97 23.01
CA PRO A 395 -10.59 -13.77 23.82
C PRO A 395 -9.86 -12.65 23.05
N ARG A 396 -9.19 -13.00 21.94
CA ARG A 396 -8.46 -12.06 21.10
C ARG A 396 -9.34 -11.34 20.08
N SER A 397 -10.56 -11.81 19.88
CA SER A 397 -11.56 -11.25 18.97
C SER A 397 -12.67 -10.53 19.72
N LYS A 398 -12.33 -9.83 20.79
CA LYS A 398 -13.27 -8.97 21.51
C LYS A 398 -13.34 -7.62 20.84
N ASP A 399 -14.54 -7.07 20.83
CA ASP A 399 -14.77 -5.68 20.41
C ASP A 399 -13.89 -4.73 21.20
N PHE A 400 -13.40 -3.71 20.53
CA PHE A 400 -12.59 -2.69 21.19
C PHE A 400 -12.72 -1.31 20.55
N THR A 401 -12.43 -0.32 21.37
CA THR A 401 -12.33 1.07 21.01
C THR A 401 -10.89 1.55 21.04
N THR A 402 -10.50 2.34 20.03
CA THR A 402 -9.14 2.92 19.98
C THR A 402 -9.21 4.43 19.82
N ILE A 403 -8.35 5.14 20.54
CA ILE A 403 -8.04 6.55 20.31
C ILE A 403 -6.60 6.64 19.87
N ASN A 404 -6.39 7.16 18.66
CA ASN A 404 -5.06 7.37 18.10
C ASN A 404 -4.77 8.85 17.92
N THR A 405 -3.58 9.27 18.32
CA THR A 405 -3.02 10.58 18.01
C THR A 405 -1.80 10.43 17.12
N MET A 406 -1.54 11.41 16.29
CA MET A 406 -0.40 11.40 15.37
C MET A 406 0.26 12.77 15.31
N LEU A 407 1.59 12.79 15.41
CA LEU A 407 2.43 13.88 14.96
C LEU A 407 3.17 13.46 13.69
N GLN A 408 2.97 14.19 12.61
CA GLN A 408 3.64 13.98 11.33
C GLN A 408 4.53 15.16 10.98
N VAL A 409 5.78 14.88 10.65
CA VAL A 409 6.77 15.85 10.17
C VAL A 409 7.46 15.31 8.93
N GLY A 410 7.64 16.16 7.90
CA GLY A 410 8.37 15.80 6.69
C GLY A 410 9.00 16.98 5.99
N PHE A 411 10.07 16.74 5.30
CA PHE A 411 10.77 17.75 4.48
C PHE A 411 11.55 17.11 3.33
#